data_09d6d6821e7516f87842b0a54ec7fb96
#
_entry.id   09d6d6821e7516f87842b0a54ec7fb96
#
_cell.length_a   1.000
_cell.length_b   1.000
_cell.length_c   1.000
_cell.angle_alpha   90.00
_cell.angle_beta   90.00
_cell.angle_gamma   90.00
#
_symmetry.space_group_name_H-M   'P 1'
#
loop_
_entity.id
_entity.type
_entity.pdbx_description
1 polymer ?
#
loop_
_entity_poly.entity_id
_entity_poly.type
_entity_poly.pdbx_seq_one_letter_code
_entity_poly.pdbx_strand_id
1 'polypeptide(L)'
;MAEQTSKADRVKLNRELAQMLKGGVIMDVTTPEQARIAEEAGACAVMALERIPADIRAAGGVSRMSDPKMIKGIQEAVSIPVMAKCRIGHIVEAQVLQAIEIDYIDESEVLSPADDVYHIDKTQFDVPFVCGARDLGEALRRVAEGATMIRTKGEPGTGDVVQAVRHMRKIQKQIRDIVALRDDELFEAAKQLQVPVELVREVHATGKLPVVNFAAGGVATPADAALMMQLGAEGVFVGSGIFKSGNPAKRAAAIVKAVANFTDAKLIAELSEDLGEAMVGINADEIEIIMEERGR
;
A
#
# COMPACT_ATOMS: atom_id res chain seq x y z
N MET A 1 10.39 35.36 1.94
CA MET A 1 9.23 34.77 2.62
C MET A 1 8.78 33.63 1.73
N ALA A 2 8.92 32.38 2.20
CA ALA A 2 8.36 31.24 1.45
C ALA A 2 6.84 31.39 1.47
N GLU A 3 6.21 31.37 0.30
CA GLU A 3 4.75 31.32 0.17
C GLU A 3 4.27 30.06 0.92
N GLN A 4 3.44 30.25 1.94
CA GLN A 4 2.79 29.13 2.61
C GLN A 4 1.83 28.49 1.62
N THR A 5 2.21 27.32 1.09
CA THR A 5 1.34 26.49 0.25
C THR A 5 0.03 26.23 0.98
N SER A 6 -1.12 26.47 0.34
CA SER A 6 -2.41 26.20 0.97
C SER A 6 -2.56 24.69 1.26
N LYS A 7 -3.41 24.32 2.24
CA LYS A 7 -3.68 22.89 2.51
C LYS A 7 -4.21 22.16 1.26
N ALA A 8 -5.03 22.82 0.45
CA ALA A 8 -5.57 22.24 -0.79
C ALA A 8 -4.46 21.99 -1.83
N ASP A 9 -3.53 22.95 -1.99
CA ASP A 9 -2.40 22.81 -2.90
C ASP A 9 -1.45 21.69 -2.42
N ARG A 10 -1.24 21.56 -1.10
CA ARG A 10 -0.43 20.49 -0.53
C ARG A 10 -1.06 19.11 -0.80
N VAL A 11 -2.35 18.94 -0.58
CA VAL A 11 -3.05 17.67 -0.89
C VAL A 11 -2.95 17.34 -2.38
N LYS A 12 -3.10 18.34 -3.25
CA LYS A 12 -2.94 18.15 -4.70
C LYS A 12 -1.52 17.69 -5.05
N LEU A 13 -0.49 18.38 -4.55
CA LEU A 13 0.91 17.99 -4.75
C LEU A 13 1.18 16.57 -4.26
N ASN A 14 0.70 16.22 -3.07
CA ASN A 14 0.88 14.88 -2.52
C ASN A 14 0.18 13.79 -3.35
N ARG A 15 -0.98 14.07 -3.94
CA ARG A 15 -1.63 13.17 -4.91
C ARG A 15 -0.78 13.02 -6.18
N GLU A 16 -0.23 14.11 -6.70
CA GLU A 16 0.64 14.07 -7.88
C GLU A 16 1.93 13.28 -7.61
N LEU A 17 2.55 13.43 -6.44
CA LEU A 17 3.70 12.61 -6.02
C LEU A 17 3.36 11.12 -5.99
N ALA A 18 2.20 10.76 -5.43
CA ALA A 18 1.75 9.37 -5.41
C ALA A 18 1.46 8.82 -6.82
N GLN A 19 0.95 9.64 -7.74
CA GLN A 19 0.75 9.27 -9.15
C GLN A 19 2.06 8.89 -9.87
N MET A 20 3.19 9.47 -9.48
CA MET A 20 4.50 9.14 -10.06
C MET A 20 4.93 7.68 -9.79
N LEU A 21 4.37 7.03 -8.78
CA LEU A 21 4.66 5.63 -8.44
C LEU A 21 3.81 4.64 -9.23
N LYS A 22 2.82 5.10 -9.98
CA LYS A 22 1.89 4.26 -10.75
C LYS A 22 2.63 3.35 -11.73
N GLY A 23 2.23 2.09 -11.77
CA GLY A 23 2.86 1.05 -12.59
C GLY A 23 4.12 0.46 -11.96
N GLY A 24 4.47 0.86 -10.75
CA GLY A 24 5.66 0.42 -10.04
C GLY A 24 5.42 -0.66 -8.99
N VAL A 25 6.53 -1.09 -8.41
CA VAL A 25 6.58 -2.03 -7.28
C VAL A 25 7.24 -1.34 -6.10
N ILE A 26 6.58 -1.39 -4.95
CA ILE A 26 7.12 -0.91 -3.66
C ILE A 26 7.50 -2.15 -2.86
N MET A 27 8.73 -2.20 -2.37
CA MET A 27 9.26 -3.37 -1.69
C MET A 27 9.56 -3.09 -0.22
N ASP A 28 9.09 -3.98 0.67
CA ASP A 28 9.44 -3.95 2.09
C ASP A 28 10.90 -4.36 2.27
N VAL A 29 11.67 -3.57 2.99
CA VAL A 29 13.09 -3.80 3.25
C VAL A 29 13.41 -3.56 4.72
N THR A 30 14.35 -4.35 5.27
CA THR A 30 14.76 -4.28 6.68
C THR A 30 16.20 -3.83 6.87
N THR A 31 16.96 -3.75 5.80
CA THR A 31 18.37 -3.34 5.82
C THR A 31 18.72 -2.48 4.60
N PRO A 32 19.78 -1.65 4.70
CA PRO A 32 20.33 -0.91 3.55
C PRO A 32 20.68 -1.81 2.35
N GLU A 33 21.15 -3.03 2.61
CA GLU A 33 21.47 -4.03 1.58
C GLU A 33 20.24 -4.45 0.79
N GLN A 34 19.15 -4.80 1.48
CA GLN A 34 17.87 -5.14 0.86
C GLN A 34 17.31 -3.97 0.05
N ALA A 35 17.48 -2.73 0.55
CA ALA A 35 17.03 -1.53 -0.16
C ALA A 35 17.78 -1.35 -1.50
N ARG A 36 19.11 -1.59 -1.53
CA ARG A 36 19.89 -1.57 -2.78
C ARG A 36 19.43 -2.65 -3.75
N ILE A 37 19.20 -3.88 -3.26
CA ILE A 37 18.68 -4.98 -4.10
C ILE A 37 17.32 -4.58 -4.71
N ALA A 38 16.44 -3.96 -3.93
CA ALA A 38 15.14 -3.48 -4.42
C ALA A 38 15.30 -2.39 -5.50
N GLU A 39 16.16 -1.40 -5.27
CA GLU A 39 16.45 -0.33 -6.23
C GLU A 39 17.06 -0.88 -7.53
N GLU A 40 18.05 -1.76 -7.43
CA GLU A 40 18.70 -2.42 -8.58
C GLU A 40 17.70 -3.28 -9.38
N ALA A 41 16.72 -3.88 -8.71
CA ALA A 41 15.63 -4.63 -9.35
C ALA A 41 14.62 -3.72 -10.08
N GLY A 42 14.67 -2.42 -9.87
CA GLY A 42 13.77 -1.43 -10.46
C GLY A 42 12.53 -1.11 -9.64
N ALA A 43 12.57 -1.28 -8.32
CA ALA A 43 11.50 -0.81 -7.43
C ALA A 43 11.31 0.71 -7.58
N CYS A 44 10.07 1.19 -7.53
CA CYS A 44 9.77 2.62 -7.60
C CYS A 44 9.89 3.32 -6.23
N ALA A 45 9.86 2.56 -5.14
CA ALA A 45 10.06 2.99 -3.77
C ALA A 45 10.35 1.77 -2.88
N VAL A 46 10.85 2.01 -1.68
CA VAL A 46 10.97 0.98 -0.64
C VAL A 46 10.19 1.37 0.61
N MET A 47 9.72 0.36 1.35
CA MET A 47 9.10 0.53 2.67
C MET A 47 10.08 0.06 3.72
N ALA A 48 10.58 0.99 4.54
CA ALA A 48 11.52 0.69 5.61
C ALA A 48 10.79 0.10 6.84
N LEU A 49 11.17 -1.11 7.23
CA LEU A 49 10.60 -1.85 8.35
C LEU A 49 11.71 -2.53 9.16
N GLU A 50 11.60 -2.60 10.48
CA GLU A 50 12.45 -3.48 11.29
C GLU A 50 12.12 -4.95 11.10
N ARG A 51 10.85 -5.25 10.83
CA ARG A 51 10.34 -6.60 10.61
C ARG A 51 9.35 -6.56 9.46
N ILE A 52 9.54 -7.45 8.50
CA ILE A 52 8.54 -7.69 7.45
C ILE A 52 7.29 -8.34 8.05
N PRO A 53 6.12 -8.24 7.40
CA PRO A 53 4.86 -8.74 7.96
C PRO A 53 4.87 -10.18 8.44
N ALA A 54 5.58 -11.09 7.75
CA ALA A 54 5.71 -12.49 8.19
C ALA A 54 6.43 -12.61 9.54
N ASP A 55 7.46 -11.82 9.79
CA ASP A 55 8.19 -11.81 11.06
C ASP A 55 7.37 -11.15 12.19
N ILE A 56 6.54 -10.15 11.85
CA ILE A 56 5.59 -9.56 12.80
C ILE A 56 4.58 -10.61 13.27
N ARG A 57 4.04 -11.44 12.36
CA ARG A 57 3.14 -12.55 12.71
C ARG A 57 3.82 -13.57 13.60
N ALA A 58 5.04 -13.99 13.24
CA ALA A 58 5.79 -15.00 14.00
C ALA A 58 6.19 -14.51 15.40
N ALA A 59 6.47 -13.23 15.57
CA ALA A 59 6.84 -12.66 16.87
C ALA A 59 5.64 -12.46 17.80
N GLY A 60 4.44 -12.26 17.26
CA GLY A 60 3.26 -11.90 18.04
C GLY A 60 3.41 -10.54 18.74
N GLY A 61 2.45 -10.21 19.60
CA GLY A 61 2.50 -9.03 20.45
C GLY A 61 2.34 -7.70 19.72
N VAL A 62 2.79 -6.61 20.34
CA VAL A 62 2.61 -5.24 19.84
C VAL A 62 3.73 -4.86 18.88
N SER A 63 3.36 -4.51 17.65
CA SER A 63 4.26 -3.97 16.62
C SER A 63 4.15 -2.45 16.58
N ARG A 64 5.28 -1.75 16.57
CA ARG A 64 5.38 -0.28 16.61
C ARG A 64 6.15 0.26 15.40
N MET A 65 6.18 1.58 15.28
CA MET A 65 7.06 2.27 14.34
C MET A 65 8.51 1.80 14.48
N SER A 66 9.20 1.65 13.37
CA SER A 66 10.61 1.25 13.33
C SER A 66 11.54 2.34 13.86
N ASP A 67 12.74 1.94 14.31
CA ASP A 67 13.78 2.86 14.81
C ASP A 67 14.15 3.90 13.73
N PRO A 68 14.07 5.20 14.02
CA PRO A 68 14.46 6.26 13.09
C PRO A 68 15.90 6.15 12.57
N LYS A 69 16.84 5.61 13.36
CA LYS A 69 18.22 5.38 12.91
C LYS A 69 18.28 4.32 11.78
N MET A 70 17.51 3.26 11.91
CA MET A 70 17.41 2.24 10.88
C MET A 70 16.80 2.81 9.61
N ILE A 71 15.70 3.59 9.73
CA ILE A 71 15.05 4.24 8.59
C ILE A 71 16.03 5.16 7.86
N LYS A 72 16.75 6.02 8.58
CA LYS A 72 17.80 6.90 8.02
C LYS A 72 18.89 6.13 7.28
N GLY A 73 19.35 5.00 7.81
CA GLY A 73 20.31 4.14 7.13
C GLY A 73 19.80 3.59 5.79
N ILE A 74 18.50 3.34 5.67
CA ILE A 74 17.86 2.98 4.39
C ILE A 74 17.77 4.19 3.47
N GLN A 75 17.35 5.37 3.98
CA GLN A 75 17.31 6.61 3.18
C GLN A 75 18.69 6.96 2.58
N GLU A 76 19.77 6.75 3.32
CA GLU A 76 21.14 6.99 2.86
C GLU A 76 21.63 5.96 1.81
N ALA A 77 20.98 4.79 1.74
CA ALA A 77 21.42 3.69 0.90
C ALA A 77 20.87 3.72 -0.53
N VAL A 78 19.75 4.42 -0.78
CA VAL A 78 19.03 4.42 -2.06
C VAL A 78 18.67 5.83 -2.50
N SER A 79 18.44 5.99 -3.80
CA SER A 79 17.99 7.25 -4.41
C SER A 79 16.48 7.31 -4.69
N ILE A 80 15.82 6.16 -4.60
CA ILE A 80 14.35 6.06 -4.75
C ILE A 80 13.65 6.44 -3.44
N PRO A 81 12.38 6.87 -3.49
CA PRO A 81 11.61 7.24 -2.30
C PRO A 81 11.58 6.14 -1.23
N VAL A 82 11.67 6.58 0.03
CA VAL A 82 11.58 5.70 1.20
C VAL A 82 10.29 5.99 1.96
N MET A 83 9.51 4.95 2.18
CA MET A 83 8.30 4.98 3.00
C MET A 83 8.56 4.38 4.37
N ALA A 84 7.81 4.78 5.37
CA ALA A 84 7.79 4.12 6.68
C ALA A 84 6.37 4.05 7.25
N LYS A 85 6.15 3.11 8.18
CA LYS A 85 4.84 2.88 8.80
C LYS A 85 4.72 3.54 10.15
N CYS A 86 3.57 4.16 10.41
CA CYS A 86 3.12 4.50 11.75
C CYS A 86 1.89 3.67 12.13
N ARG A 87 1.63 3.53 13.42
CA ARG A 87 0.44 2.87 13.93
C ARG A 87 -0.81 3.71 13.64
N ILE A 88 -1.92 3.05 13.39
CA ILE A 88 -3.22 3.71 13.22
C ILE A 88 -3.51 4.59 14.44
N GLY A 89 -3.84 5.87 14.20
CA GLY A 89 -4.16 6.86 15.22
C GLY A 89 -2.96 7.44 15.99
N HIS A 90 -1.74 7.00 15.72
CA HIS A 90 -0.57 7.46 16.45
C HIS A 90 0.06 8.72 15.83
N ILE A 91 -0.53 9.87 16.09
CA ILE A 91 -0.10 11.16 15.52
C ILE A 91 1.39 11.48 15.79
N VAL A 92 1.92 11.11 16.96
CA VAL A 92 3.31 11.40 17.31
C VAL A 92 4.29 10.55 16.50
N GLU A 93 3.99 9.27 16.20
CA GLU A 93 4.81 8.48 15.27
C GLU A 93 4.87 9.13 13.88
N ALA A 94 3.74 9.65 13.37
CA ALA A 94 3.72 10.37 12.10
C ALA A 94 4.55 11.66 12.16
N GLN A 95 4.49 12.41 13.27
CA GLN A 95 5.33 13.60 13.49
C GLN A 95 6.82 13.25 13.50
N VAL A 96 7.20 12.14 14.13
CA VAL A 96 8.61 11.66 14.14
C VAL A 96 9.06 11.30 12.72
N LEU A 97 8.23 10.60 11.95
CA LEU A 97 8.55 10.24 10.57
C LEU A 97 8.70 11.48 9.68
N GLN A 98 7.79 12.45 9.79
CA GLN A 98 7.94 13.72 9.08
C GLN A 98 9.21 14.48 9.49
N ALA A 99 9.58 14.46 10.78
CA ALA A 99 10.77 15.14 11.27
C ALA A 99 12.10 14.53 10.77
N ILE A 100 12.09 13.27 10.36
CA ILE A 100 13.24 12.62 9.70
C ILE A 100 13.16 12.68 8.17
N GLU A 101 12.28 13.52 7.64
CA GLU A 101 12.12 13.78 6.21
C GLU A 101 11.81 12.52 5.39
N ILE A 102 10.92 11.66 5.92
CA ILE A 102 10.43 10.50 5.17
C ILE A 102 9.62 10.93 3.94
N ASP A 103 9.72 10.23 2.83
CA ASP A 103 9.03 10.60 1.60
C ASP A 103 7.52 10.29 1.64
N TYR A 104 7.12 9.19 2.30
CA TYR A 104 5.72 8.78 2.49
C TYR A 104 5.53 8.13 3.84
N ILE A 105 4.37 8.34 4.45
CA ILE A 105 3.95 7.65 5.68
C ILE A 105 2.81 6.69 5.37
N ASP A 106 2.94 5.42 5.75
CA ASP A 106 1.85 4.45 5.73
C ASP A 106 1.24 4.33 7.13
N GLU A 107 0.05 4.90 7.33
CA GLU A 107 -0.75 4.65 8.53
C GLU A 107 -1.36 3.25 8.41
N SER A 108 -0.75 2.29 9.09
CA SER A 108 -0.83 0.89 8.70
C SER A 108 -1.41 -0.03 9.74
N GLU A 109 -2.36 -0.87 9.29
CA GLU A 109 -2.91 -2.01 10.04
C GLU A 109 -1.90 -3.14 10.28
N VAL A 110 -0.76 -3.15 9.57
CA VAL A 110 0.32 -4.11 9.77
C VAL A 110 0.92 -3.95 11.17
N LEU A 111 1.03 -2.72 11.65
CA LEU A 111 1.39 -2.43 13.04
C LEU A 111 0.17 -2.56 13.94
N SER A 112 0.42 -2.70 15.24
CA SER A 112 -0.67 -2.72 16.23
C SER A 112 -1.29 -1.33 16.33
N PRO A 113 -2.63 -1.16 16.22
CA PRO A 113 -3.26 0.15 16.37
C PRO A 113 -2.93 0.82 17.71
N ALA A 114 -2.73 2.12 17.70
CA ALA A 114 -2.64 2.92 18.92
C ALA A 114 -4.01 3.49 19.31
N ASP A 115 -4.88 3.65 18.32
CA ASP A 115 -6.27 4.06 18.50
C ASP A 115 -7.15 3.14 17.65
N ASP A 116 -8.24 2.66 18.19
CA ASP A 116 -9.21 1.77 17.54
C ASP A 116 -10.43 2.51 16.98
N VAL A 117 -10.52 3.83 17.24
CA VAL A 117 -11.60 4.70 16.81
C VAL A 117 -11.14 5.75 15.79
N TYR A 118 -10.05 6.45 16.10
CA TYR A 118 -9.60 7.60 15.33
C TYR A 118 -8.38 7.28 14.47
N HIS A 119 -8.45 7.65 13.18
CA HIS A 119 -7.31 7.75 12.29
C HIS A 119 -6.67 9.14 12.39
N ILE A 120 -5.43 9.25 11.95
CA ILE A 120 -4.70 10.53 11.91
C ILE A 120 -5.36 11.48 10.91
N ASP A 121 -5.56 12.74 11.30
CA ASP A 121 -5.87 13.82 10.36
C ASP A 121 -4.61 14.15 9.54
N LYS A 122 -4.54 13.58 8.35
CA LYS A 122 -3.38 13.66 7.45
C LYS A 122 -3.23 15.04 6.82
N THR A 123 -4.28 15.87 6.89
CA THR A 123 -4.22 17.27 6.41
C THR A 123 -3.36 18.18 7.27
N GLN A 124 -2.91 17.69 8.44
CA GLN A 124 -1.99 18.41 9.32
C GLN A 124 -0.51 18.19 8.95
N PHE A 125 -0.23 17.34 7.96
CA PHE A 125 1.12 16.96 7.56
C PHE A 125 1.44 17.43 6.15
N ASP A 126 2.71 17.69 5.89
CA ASP A 126 3.22 18.02 4.56
C ASP A 126 3.56 16.78 3.72
N VAL A 127 3.87 15.68 4.37
CA VAL A 127 4.22 14.40 3.75
C VAL A 127 2.96 13.65 3.25
N PRO A 128 3.02 12.97 2.09
CA PRO A 128 1.92 12.15 1.59
C PRO A 128 1.69 10.90 2.44
N PHE A 129 0.42 10.50 2.59
CA PHE A 129 0.02 9.32 3.34
C PHE A 129 -0.54 8.22 2.46
N VAL A 130 -0.16 6.98 2.79
CA VAL A 130 -0.71 5.73 2.28
C VAL A 130 -1.60 5.10 3.34
N CYS A 131 -2.73 4.52 2.95
CA CYS A 131 -3.61 3.77 3.84
C CYS A 131 -4.14 2.50 3.17
N GLY A 132 -4.38 1.47 3.97
CA GLY A 132 -5.06 0.25 3.54
C GLY A 132 -6.57 0.41 3.50
N ALA A 133 -7.22 -0.29 2.55
CA ALA A 133 -8.67 -0.39 2.48
C ALA A 133 -9.12 -1.76 1.96
N ARG A 134 -10.32 -2.20 2.38
CA ARG A 134 -10.94 -3.46 1.95
C ARG A 134 -12.08 -3.23 0.97
N ASP A 135 -12.61 -2.02 0.94
CA ASP A 135 -13.73 -1.62 0.08
C ASP A 135 -13.70 -0.12 -0.23
N LEU A 136 -14.61 0.30 -1.10
CA LEU A 136 -14.70 1.69 -1.55
C LEU A 136 -15.02 2.66 -0.42
N GLY A 137 -15.91 2.29 0.50
CA GLY A 137 -16.26 3.16 1.64
C GLY A 137 -15.07 3.42 2.54
N GLU A 138 -14.32 2.37 2.90
CA GLU A 138 -13.09 2.51 3.69
C GLU A 138 -12.04 3.34 2.95
N ALA A 139 -11.82 3.10 1.65
CA ALA A 139 -10.90 3.87 0.82
C ALA A 139 -11.26 5.36 0.81
N LEU A 140 -12.52 5.70 0.56
CA LEU A 140 -12.97 7.09 0.51
C LEU A 140 -12.94 7.78 1.88
N ARG A 141 -13.15 7.05 2.99
CA ARG A 141 -12.94 7.62 4.34
C ARG A 141 -11.48 8.00 4.57
N ARG A 142 -10.54 7.14 4.18
CA ARG A 142 -9.09 7.46 4.27
C ARG A 142 -8.72 8.65 3.38
N VAL A 143 -9.29 8.74 2.17
CA VAL A 143 -9.10 9.90 1.28
C VAL A 143 -9.69 11.18 1.90
N ALA A 144 -10.85 11.11 2.54
CA ALA A 144 -11.46 12.24 3.25
C ALA A 144 -10.57 12.76 4.39
N GLU A 145 -9.81 11.87 5.05
CA GLU A 145 -8.84 12.21 6.08
C GLU A 145 -7.51 12.74 5.53
N GLY A 146 -7.33 12.75 4.21
CA GLY A 146 -6.15 13.28 3.53
C GLY A 146 -5.17 12.23 2.99
N ALA A 147 -5.51 10.94 2.97
CA ALA A 147 -4.69 9.93 2.30
C ALA A 147 -4.59 10.24 0.79
N THR A 148 -3.40 10.09 0.23
CA THR A 148 -3.09 10.37 -1.17
C THR A 148 -2.72 9.13 -1.98
N MET A 149 -2.65 7.98 -1.32
CA MET A 149 -2.55 6.65 -1.90
C MET A 149 -3.38 5.67 -1.08
N ILE A 150 -4.08 4.79 -1.77
CA ILE A 150 -4.76 3.63 -1.19
C ILE A 150 -4.03 2.36 -1.64
N ARG A 151 -3.99 1.38 -0.76
CA ARG A 151 -3.63 0.00 -1.08
C ARG A 151 -4.68 -0.97 -0.55
N THR A 152 -4.79 -2.15 -1.15
CA THR A 152 -5.58 -3.21 -0.50
C THR A 152 -4.94 -3.56 0.84
N LYS A 153 -5.75 -3.86 1.85
CA LYS A 153 -5.22 -4.42 3.10
C LYS A 153 -4.63 -5.81 2.85
N GLY A 154 -5.35 -6.67 2.17
CA GLY A 154 -4.96 -8.07 2.00
C GLY A 154 -4.74 -8.75 3.35
N GLU A 155 -3.91 -9.78 3.40
CA GLU A 155 -3.35 -10.34 4.63
C GLU A 155 -1.82 -10.41 4.51
N PRO A 156 -1.12 -9.35 4.93
CA PRO A 156 0.32 -9.22 4.80
C PRO A 156 1.07 -10.33 5.54
N GLY A 157 2.14 -10.83 4.94
CA GLY A 157 3.00 -11.85 5.54
C GLY A 157 2.51 -13.29 5.40
N THR A 158 1.38 -13.52 4.72
CA THR A 158 0.85 -14.88 4.48
C THR A 158 1.41 -15.52 3.22
N GLY A 159 1.81 -14.73 2.21
CA GLY A 159 2.13 -15.26 0.87
C GLY A 159 0.89 -15.79 0.13
N ASP A 160 -0.31 -15.52 0.65
CA ASP A 160 -1.61 -15.86 0.07
C ASP A 160 -2.30 -14.58 -0.41
N VAL A 161 -2.50 -14.46 -1.71
CA VAL A 161 -3.03 -13.27 -2.36
C VAL A 161 -4.55 -13.16 -2.29
N VAL A 162 -5.25 -14.19 -1.79
CA VAL A 162 -6.72 -14.30 -1.87
C VAL A 162 -7.45 -13.09 -1.27
N GLN A 163 -7.00 -12.56 -0.13
CA GLN A 163 -7.65 -11.41 0.50
C GLN A 163 -7.41 -10.12 -0.30
N ALA A 164 -6.20 -9.91 -0.82
CA ALA A 164 -5.93 -8.78 -1.70
C ALA A 164 -6.80 -8.82 -2.97
N VAL A 165 -6.99 -9.99 -3.56
CA VAL A 165 -7.90 -10.21 -4.70
C VAL A 165 -9.33 -9.85 -4.34
N ARG A 166 -9.82 -10.33 -3.19
CA ARG A 166 -11.18 -10.00 -2.69
C ARG A 166 -11.37 -8.49 -2.55
N HIS A 167 -10.43 -7.81 -1.92
CA HIS A 167 -10.49 -6.36 -1.69
C HIS A 167 -10.45 -5.58 -3.02
N MET A 168 -9.52 -5.91 -3.91
CA MET A 168 -9.43 -5.24 -5.21
C MET A 168 -10.71 -5.44 -6.03
N ARG A 169 -11.22 -6.66 -6.12
CA ARG A 169 -12.49 -6.97 -6.82
C ARG A 169 -13.67 -6.22 -6.20
N LYS A 170 -13.73 -6.14 -4.87
CA LYS A 170 -14.79 -5.41 -4.16
C LYS A 170 -14.76 -3.92 -4.46
N ILE A 171 -13.59 -3.28 -4.37
CA ILE A 171 -13.40 -1.87 -4.70
C ILE A 171 -13.80 -1.61 -6.15
N GLN A 172 -13.29 -2.38 -7.10
CA GLN A 172 -13.58 -2.22 -8.52
C GLN A 172 -15.07 -2.45 -8.85
N LYS A 173 -15.71 -3.42 -8.18
CA LYS A 173 -17.16 -3.63 -8.33
C LYS A 173 -17.93 -2.43 -7.83
N GLN A 174 -17.64 -1.94 -6.61
CA GLN A 174 -18.34 -0.80 -6.01
C GLN A 174 -18.14 0.49 -6.82
N ILE A 175 -16.96 0.70 -7.43
CA ILE A 175 -16.75 1.82 -8.36
C ILE A 175 -17.72 1.71 -9.55
N ARG A 176 -17.84 0.53 -10.17
CA ARG A 176 -18.80 0.34 -11.27
C ARG A 176 -20.24 0.52 -10.82
N ASP A 177 -20.59 0.07 -9.62
CA ASP A 177 -21.93 0.27 -9.05
C ASP A 177 -22.23 1.78 -8.91
N ILE A 178 -21.28 2.59 -8.42
CA ILE A 178 -21.41 4.06 -8.31
C ILE A 178 -21.55 4.72 -9.69
N VAL A 179 -20.76 4.31 -10.67
CA VAL A 179 -20.82 4.87 -12.05
C VAL A 179 -22.18 4.62 -12.70
N ALA A 180 -22.85 3.51 -12.35
CA ALA A 180 -24.16 3.15 -12.91
C ALA A 180 -25.34 3.89 -12.25
N LEU A 181 -25.13 4.62 -11.16
CA LEU A 181 -26.17 5.37 -10.46
C LEU A 181 -26.58 6.62 -11.24
N ARG A 182 -27.81 7.08 -10.98
CA ARG A 182 -28.27 8.40 -11.39
C ARG A 182 -27.80 9.46 -10.41
N ASP A 183 -27.72 10.70 -10.83
CA ASP A 183 -27.26 11.82 -10.00
C ASP A 183 -28.07 11.98 -8.70
N ASP A 184 -29.38 11.73 -8.74
CA ASP A 184 -30.27 11.81 -7.58
C ASP A 184 -30.08 10.67 -6.57
N GLU A 185 -29.37 9.59 -6.93
CA GLU A 185 -29.07 8.45 -6.07
C GLU A 185 -27.73 8.61 -5.30
N LEU A 186 -26.86 9.55 -5.71
CA LEU A 186 -25.52 9.68 -5.15
C LEU A 186 -25.49 10.05 -3.66
N PHE A 187 -26.50 10.82 -3.17
CA PHE A 187 -26.60 11.13 -1.75
C PHE A 187 -26.84 9.88 -0.90
N GLU A 188 -27.70 8.97 -1.38
CA GLU A 188 -27.97 7.73 -0.66
C GLU A 188 -26.74 6.81 -0.68
N ALA A 189 -26.05 6.71 -1.80
CA ALA A 189 -24.79 5.97 -1.91
C ALA A 189 -23.74 6.52 -0.92
N ALA A 190 -23.60 7.84 -0.78
CA ALA A 190 -22.69 8.47 0.15
C ALA A 190 -23.01 8.12 1.62
N LYS A 191 -24.32 8.09 1.98
CA LYS A 191 -24.75 7.67 3.31
C LYS A 191 -24.42 6.21 3.59
N GLN A 192 -24.68 5.31 2.61
CA GLN A 192 -24.39 3.89 2.76
C GLN A 192 -22.88 3.62 2.90
N LEU A 193 -22.05 4.34 2.15
CA LEU A 193 -20.59 4.27 2.24
C LEU A 193 -20.02 5.02 3.45
N GLN A 194 -20.82 5.87 4.10
CA GLN A 194 -20.41 6.75 5.22
C GLN A 194 -19.25 7.69 4.84
N VAL A 195 -19.42 8.39 3.71
CA VAL A 195 -18.39 9.26 3.14
C VAL A 195 -19.00 10.60 2.65
N PRO A 196 -18.17 11.66 2.49
CA PRO A 196 -18.60 12.89 1.84
C PRO A 196 -19.14 12.63 0.42
N VAL A 197 -20.27 13.25 0.08
CA VAL A 197 -20.91 13.06 -1.23
C VAL A 197 -20.05 13.55 -2.39
N GLU A 198 -19.17 14.52 -2.16
CA GLU A 198 -18.23 15.06 -3.14
C GLU A 198 -17.28 13.96 -3.66
N LEU A 199 -16.80 13.07 -2.79
CA LEU A 199 -15.96 11.94 -3.19
C LEU A 199 -16.74 10.91 -4.00
N VAL A 200 -18.00 10.67 -3.69
CA VAL A 200 -18.87 9.79 -4.47
C VAL A 200 -19.12 10.37 -5.86
N ARG A 201 -19.34 11.68 -5.97
CA ARG A 201 -19.47 12.40 -7.24
C ARG A 201 -18.19 12.32 -8.08
N GLU A 202 -17.03 12.44 -7.45
CA GLU A 202 -15.74 12.30 -8.13
C GLU A 202 -15.57 10.88 -8.69
N VAL A 203 -15.89 9.85 -7.92
CA VAL A 203 -15.88 8.45 -8.38
C VAL A 203 -16.89 8.22 -9.50
N HIS A 204 -18.12 8.75 -9.37
CA HIS A 204 -19.16 8.66 -10.40
C HIS A 204 -18.72 9.27 -11.73
N ALA A 205 -18.11 10.47 -11.68
CA ALA A 205 -17.67 11.19 -12.87
C ALA A 205 -16.43 10.58 -13.54
N THR A 206 -15.50 10.00 -12.74
CA THR A 206 -14.20 9.55 -13.24
C THR A 206 -14.12 8.03 -13.45
N GLY A 207 -14.98 7.27 -12.82
CA GLY A 207 -14.94 5.79 -12.85
C GLY A 207 -13.76 5.18 -12.10
N LYS A 208 -13.13 5.92 -11.19
CA LYS A 208 -11.96 5.46 -10.41
C LYS A 208 -11.86 6.18 -9.06
N LEU A 209 -10.99 5.67 -8.19
CA LEU A 209 -10.65 6.37 -6.94
C LEU A 209 -10.00 7.74 -7.23
N PRO A 210 -10.20 8.72 -6.34
CA PRO A 210 -9.55 10.04 -6.42
C PRO A 210 -8.02 10.00 -6.31
N VAL A 211 -7.47 8.87 -5.85
CA VAL A 211 -6.04 8.62 -5.61
C VAL A 211 -5.63 7.28 -6.20
N VAL A 212 -4.33 7.04 -6.38
CA VAL A 212 -3.83 5.76 -6.86
C VAL A 212 -4.20 4.63 -5.90
N ASN A 213 -4.51 3.46 -6.46
CA ASN A 213 -4.87 2.25 -5.71
C ASN A 213 -3.91 1.11 -6.04
N PHE A 214 -3.06 0.77 -5.08
CA PHE A 214 -2.10 -0.33 -5.21
C PHE A 214 -2.65 -1.62 -4.60
N ALA A 215 -2.14 -2.76 -5.05
CA ALA A 215 -2.38 -4.03 -4.40
C ALA A 215 -1.33 -4.30 -3.34
N ALA A 216 -1.75 -4.79 -2.18
CA ALA A 216 -0.88 -5.24 -1.10
C ALA A 216 -1.48 -6.45 -0.39
N GLY A 217 -0.62 -7.25 0.23
CA GLY A 217 -0.99 -8.41 1.05
C GLY A 217 -0.96 -9.74 0.28
N GLY A 218 0.09 -10.52 0.50
CA GLY A 218 0.21 -11.88 0.01
C GLY A 218 0.82 -12.06 -1.38
N VAL A 219 1.23 -11.02 -2.07
CA VAL A 219 1.92 -11.13 -3.37
C VAL A 219 3.29 -11.79 -3.16
N ALA A 220 3.52 -12.92 -3.82
CA ALA A 220 4.75 -13.71 -3.68
C ALA A 220 5.41 -14.11 -5.01
N THR A 221 4.67 -14.02 -6.13
CA THR A 221 5.14 -14.46 -7.44
C THR A 221 4.91 -13.40 -8.53
N PRO A 222 5.63 -13.46 -9.67
CA PRO A 222 5.32 -12.61 -10.83
C PRO A 222 3.88 -12.74 -11.32
N ALA A 223 3.31 -13.94 -11.27
CA ALA A 223 1.93 -14.19 -11.68
C ALA A 223 0.91 -13.55 -10.72
N ASP A 224 1.16 -13.56 -9.39
CA ASP A 224 0.32 -12.85 -8.42
C ASP A 224 0.31 -11.34 -8.71
N ALA A 225 1.49 -10.76 -8.95
CA ALA A 225 1.62 -9.35 -9.25
C ALA A 225 0.87 -8.97 -10.54
N ALA A 226 1.04 -9.76 -11.60
CA ALA A 226 0.33 -9.58 -12.86
C ALA A 226 -1.19 -9.73 -12.70
N LEU A 227 -1.66 -10.70 -11.89
CA LEU A 227 -3.08 -10.87 -11.56
C LEU A 227 -3.64 -9.59 -10.94
N MET A 228 -2.97 -9.04 -9.94
CA MET A 228 -3.45 -7.83 -9.27
C MET A 228 -3.54 -6.64 -10.23
N MET A 229 -2.56 -6.48 -11.13
CA MET A 229 -2.58 -5.44 -12.17
C MET A 229 -3.77 -5.65 -13.14
N GLN A 230 -4.03 -6.88 -13.58
CA GLN A 230 -5.19 -7.19 -14.45
C GLN A 230 -6.53 -6.98 -13.74
N LEU A 231 -6.58 -7.08 -12.41
CA LEU A 231 -7.76 -6.78 -11.61
C LEU A 231 -7.99 -5.28 -11.38
N GLY A 232 -7.08 -4.43 -11.84
CA GLY A 232 -7.22 -2.96 -11.78
C GLY A 232 -6.36 -2.28 -10.73
N ALA A 233 -5.37 -2.97 -10.15
CA ALA A 233 -4.35 -2.31 -9.36
C ALA A 233 -3.49 -1.39 -10.23
N GLU A 234 -3.01 -0.31 -9.65
CA GLU A 234 -2.16 0.68 -10.33
C GLU A 234 -0.68 0.54 -9.93
N GLY A 235 -0.34 -0.52 -9.24
CA GLY A 235 0.97 -0.96 -8.80
C GLY A 235 0.82 -1.97 -7.68
N VAL A 236 1.93 -2.49 -7.16
CA VAL A 236 1.92 -3.50 -6.10
C VAL A 236 2.91 -3.19 -5.00
N PHE A 237 2.54 -3.53 -3.77
CA PHE A 237 3.45 -3.67 -2.63
C PHE A 237 3.82 -5.14 -2.50
N VAL A 238 5.09 -5.42 -2.31
CA VAL A 238 5.58 -6.78 -2.06
C VAL A 238 6.43 -6.76 -0.79
N GLY A 239 5.97 -7.44 0.24
CA GLY A 239 6.66 -7.55 1.51
C GLY A 239 7.48 -8.83 1.59
N SER A 240 7.01 -9.77 2.41
CA SER A 240 7.70 -11.03 2.70
C SER A 240 8.00 -11.89 1.46
N GLY A 241 7.23 -11.73 0.39
CA GLY A 241 7.33 -12.53 -0.83
C GLY A 241 8.69 -12.46 -1.53
N ILE A 242 9.46 -11.37 -1.36
CA ILE A 242 10.79 -11.21 -1.96
C ILE A 242 11.87 -11.77 -1.02
N PHE A 243 12.06 -11.18 0.15
CA PHE A 243 13.21 -11.47 1.00
C PHE A 243 13.09 -12.76 1.82
N LYS A 244 11.92 -13.41 1.84
CA LYS A 244 11.71 -14.78 2.34
C LYS A 244 11.82 -15.86 1.24
N SER A 245 12.18 -15.49 0.02
CA SER A 245 12.37 -16.44 -1.09
C SER A 245 13.82 -16.90 -1.22
N GLY A 246 14.04 -17.98 -1.98
CA GLY A 246 15.37 -18.56 -2.19
C GLY A 246 16.32 -17.70 -3.04
N ASN A 247 15.81 -16.77 -3.86
CA ASN A 247 16.58 -15.83 -4.66
C ASN A 247 15.91 -14.45 -4.73
N PRO A 248 16.07 -13.60 -3.70
CA PRO A 248 15.40 -12.32 -3.60
C PRO A 248 15.66 -11.37 -4.78
N ALA A 249 16.91 -11.23 -5.21
CA ALA A 249 17.27 -10.30 -6.30
C ALA A 249 16.61 -10.67 -7.63
N LYS A 250 16.69 -11.96 -8.02
CA LYS A 250 16.05 -12.45 -9.25
C LYS A 250 14.53 -12.33 -9.17
N ARG A 251 13.93 -12.66 -8.03
CA ARG A 251 12.48 -12.56 -7.81
C ARG A 251 11.99 -11.13 -7.84
N ALA A 252 12.70 -10.21 -7.20
CA ALA A 252 12.39 -8.78 -7.23
C ALA A 252 12.36 -8.24 -8.67
N ALA A 253 13.42 -8.52 -9.46
CA ALA A 253 13.49 -8.10 -10.85
C ALA A 253 12.38 -8.73 -11.71
N ALA A 254 12.04 -10.00 -11.49
CA ALA A 254 10.97 -10.69 -12.19
C ALA A 254 9.59 -10.07 -11.89
N ILE A 255 9.31 -9.74 -10.62
CA ILE A 255 8.06 -9.10 -10.22
C ILE A 255 7.94 -7.69 -10.83
N VAL A 256 9.00 -6.88 -10.81
CA VAL A 256 9.00 -5.55 -11.45
C VAL A 256 8.66 -5.64 -12.93
N LYS A 257 9.30 -6.57 -13.65
CA LYS A 257 9.03 -6.78 -15.08
C LYS A 257 7.62 -7.31 -15.35
N ALA A 258 7.11 -8.20 -14.50
CA ALA A 258 5.75 -8.72 -14.60
C ALA A 258 4.69 -7.62 -14.38
N VAL A 259 4.91 -6.70 -13.44
CA VAL A 259 4.02 -5.54 -13.23
C VAL A 259 4.01 -4.62 -14.45
N ALA A 260 5.17 -4.34 -15.03
CA ALA A 260 5.28 -3.49 -16.21
C ALA A 260 4.65 -4.14 -17.48
N ASN A 261 4.57 -5.47 -17.53
CA ASN A 261 4.12 -6.24 -18.69
C ASN A 261 3.01 -7.24 -18.33
N PHE A 262 2.11 -6.85 -17.44
CA PHE A 262 1.15 -7.75 -16.78
C PHE A 262 0.15 -8.44 -17.73
N THR A 263 0.04 -8.03 -18.98
CA THR A 263 -0.81 -8.66 -20.02
C THR A 263 -0.04 -9.61 -20.93
N ASP A 264 1.29 -9.67 -20.83
CA ASP A 264 2.12 -10.57 -21.63
C ASP A 264 2.34 -11.91 -20.91
N ALA A 265 1.43 -12.84 -21.13
CA ALA A 265 1.49 -14.16 -20.48
C ALA A 265 2.75 -14.96 -20.84
N LYS A 266 3.32 -14.77 -22.05
CA LYS A 266 4.55 -15.45 -22.47
C LYS A 266 5.73 -14.93 -21.66
N LEU A 267 5.89 -13.63 -21.57
CA LEU A 267 6.94 -13.01 -20.75
C LEU A 267 6.78 -13.39 -19.27
N ILE A 268 5.54 -13.41 -18.73
CA ILE A 268 5.30 -13.80 -17.33
C ILE A 268 5.72 -15.26 -17.10
N ALA A 269 5.50 -16.17 -18.07
CA ALA A 269 5.98 -17.55 -17.98
C ALA A 269 7.51 -17.59 -17.91
N GLU A 270 8.21 -16.90 -18.80
CA GLU A 270 9.68 -16.80 -18.79
C GLU A 270 10.21 -16.20 -17.47
N LEU A 271 9.55 -15.14 -16.95
CA LEU A 271 9.92 -14.51 -15.69
C LEU A 271 9.68 -15.39 -14.46
N SER A 272 8.86 -16.42 -14.59
CA SER A 272 8.53 -17.35 -13.50
C SER A 272 9.49 -18.53 -13.39
N GLU A 273 10.43 -18.66 -14.34
CA GLU A 273 11.38 -19.77 -14.37
C GLU A 273 12.56 -19.54 -13.41
N ASP A 274 12.99 -20.62 -12.74
CA ASP A 274 14.23 -20.68 -11.93
C ASP A 274 14.35 -19.54 -10.88
N LEU A 275 13.26 -19.16 -10.25
CA LEU A 275 13.24 -18.11 -9.20
C LEU A 275 13.69 -18.62 -7.83
N GLY A 276 14.04 -19.89 -7.70
CA GLY A 276 14.24 -20.54 -6.41
C GLY A 276 12.91 -20.76 -5.67
N GLU A 277 12.99 -21.23 -4.46
CA GLU A 277 11.79 -21.47 -3.64
C GLU A 277 11.05 -20.15 -3.36
N ALA A 278 9.73 -20.17 -3.54
CA ALA A 278 8.87 -19.11 -3.06
C ALA A 278 8.85 -19.11 -1.52
N MET A 279 8.43 -17.99 -0.90
CA MET A 279 8.21 -17.99 0.54
C MET A 279 7.20 -19.08 0.92
N VAL A 280 7.41 -19.73 2.07
CA VAL A 280 6.42 -20.64 2.63
C VAL A 280 5.18 -19.82 3.01
N GLY A 281 4.06 -20.11 2.34
CA GLY A 281 2.80 -19.43 2.59
C GLY A 281 2.10 -19.94 3.84
N ILE A 282 1.23 -19.10 4.40
CA ILE A 282 0.31 -19.44 5.49
C ILE A 282 -1.10 -19.32 4.92
N ASN A 283 -1.91 -20.37 5.01
CA ASN A 283 -3.30 -20.32 4.57
C ASN A 283 -4.06 -19.23 5.36
N ALA A 284 -4.80 -18.38 4.65
CA ALA A 284 -5.57 -17.30 5.25
C ALA A 284 -6.58 -17.80 6.30
N ASP A 285 -7.07 -19.04 6.20
CA ASP A 285 -7.99 -19.64 7.15
C ASP A 285 -7.30 -20.18 8.44
N GLU A 286 -5.96 -20.21 8.47
CA GLU A 286 -5.16 -20.71 9.59
C GLU A 286 -4.48 -19.61 10.42
N ILE A 287 -4.70 -18.34 10.07
CA ILE A 287 -4.06 -17.21 10.76
C ILE A 287 -4.80 -16.85 12.04
N GLU A 288 -4.06 -16.62 13.12
CA GLU A 288 -4.60 -16.13 14.39
C GLU A 288 -4.72 -14.59 14.42
N ILE A 289 -3.80 -13.89 13.77
CA ILE A 289 -3.77 -12.42 13.73
C ILE A 289 -4.35 -11.93 12.40
N ILE A 290 -5.59 -11.43 12.44
CA ILE A 290 -6.26 -10.84 11.27
C ILE A 290 -5.92 -9.37 11.22
N MET A 291 -4.94 -9.00 10.40
CA MET A 291 -4.48 -7.60 10.29
C MET A 291 -5.49 -6.73 9.53
N GLU A 292 -6.18 -7.29 8.54
CA GLU A 292 -7.14 -6.53 7.72
C GLU A 292 -8.31 -5.94 8.52
N GLU A 293 -8.62 -6.51 9.68
CA GLU A 293 -9.70 -6.03 10.54
C GLU A 293 -9.35 -4.79 11.35
N ARG A 294 -8.07 -4.47 11.47
CA ARG A 294 -7.59 -3.31 12.23
C ARG A 294 -7.97 -1.99 11.55
N GLY A 295 -8.38 -1.00 12.32
CA GLY A 295 -8.71 0.35 11.83
C GLY A 295 -9.87 0.35 10.83
N ARG A 296 -11.00 -0.21 11.22
CA ARG A 296 -12.25 -0.23 10.42
C ARG A 296 -12.88 1.15 10.29
#